data_c4e0b64559d539b0d31b84d370f7a159
#
_entry.id   c4e0b64559d539b0d31b84d370f7a159
#
_cell.length_a   1.000
_cell.length_b   1.000
_cell.length_c   1.000
_cell.angle_alpha   90.00
_cell.angle_beta   90.00
_cell.angle_gamma   90.00
#
_symmetry.space_group_name_H-M   'P 1'
#
loop_
_entity.id
_entity.type
_entity.pdbx_description
1 polymer ?
#
loop_
_entity_poly.entity_id
_entity_poly.type
_entity_poly.pdbx_seq_one_letter_code
_entity_poly.pdbx_strand_id
1 'polypeptide(L)'
;VACHIGSQILGLDSYKAAARKTIELADKLLDLGIELDFLDLGGGLGVPYNGETPPSPSELVACLESELSERKERIIIEPGRSISANAGILLTKVEYIKDEFLVVDAAMNDLLRPALYKAEHDVWNIDKNSSQETKVWNIVGPICESSDFLARNISIPAKEGDVLAIKSAGAYGFVMSSNYNSRPRCPEILVDEDKFKLIRKRES
;
A
#
# COMPACT_ATOMS: atom_id res chain seq x y z
N VAL A 1 -8.51 6.36 25.27
CA VAL A 1 -7.43 5.36 25.10
C VAL A 1 -7.33 5.00 23.64
N ALA A 2 -6.09 4.84 23.14
CA ALA A 2 -5.82 4.45 21.76
C ALA A 2 -4.79 3.31 21.71
N CYS A 3 -4.89 2.46 20.68
CA CYS A 3 -3.87 1.48 20.35
C CYS A 3 -3.65 1.43 18.84
N HIS A 4 -2.44 1.04 18.44
CA HIS A 4 -2.12 0.74 17.05
C HIS A 4 -1.14 -0.45 17.04
N ILE A 5 -1.55 -1.57 16.46
CA ILE A 5 -0.85 -2.85 16.61
C ILE A 5 0.02 -3.23 15.42
N GLY A 6 0.08 -2.40 14.42
CA GLY A 6 0.92 -2.62 13.24
C GLY A 6 0.25 -2.23 11.93
N SER A 7 0.85 -2.65 10.82
CA SER A 7 0.42 -2.35 9.46
C SER A 7 0.49 -3.59 8.59
N GLN A 8 -0.33 -3.68 7.54
CA GLN A 8 -0.48 -4.85 6.68
C GLN A 8 -0.87 -6.10 7.49
N ILE A 9 -1.90 -5.96 8.32
CA ILE A 9 -2.44 -7.05 9.14
C ILE A 9 -3.39 -7.88 8.28
N LEU A 10 -3.09 -9.16 8.15
CA LEU A 10 -3.78 -10.09 7.25
C LEU A 10 -4.75 -11.03 7.97
N GLY A 11 -4.96 -10.85 9.28
CA GLY A 11 -5.87 -11.68 10.07
C GLY A 11 -6.55 -10.90 11.19
N LEU A 12 -7.69 -11.40 11.68
CA LEU A 12 -8.52 -10.72 12.68
C LEU A 12 -8.12 -11.00 14.12
N ASP A 13 -7.37 -12.05 14.41
CA ASP A 13 -7.07 -12.49 15.78
C ASP A 13 -6.28 -11.44 16.59
N SER A 14 -5.34 -10.74 15.91
CA SER A 14 -4.58 -9.66 16.55
C SER A 14 -5.46 -8.46 16.88
N TYR A 15 -6.48 -8.16 16.08
CA TYR A 15 -7.47 -7.13 16.39
C TYR A 15 -8.33 -7.49 17.58
N LYS A 16 -8.81 -8.73 17.65
CA LYS A 16 -9.55 -9.23 18.83
C LYS A 16 -8.72 -9.11 20.11
N ALA A 17 -7.46 -9.55 20.04
CA ALA A 17 -6.58 -9.48 21.20
C ALA A 17 -6.30 -8.03 21.63
N ALA A 18 -6.14 -7.10 20.69
CA ALA A 18 -5.95 -5.68 20.98
C ALA A 18 -7.22 -5.06 21.57
N ALA A 19 -8.40 -5.34 21.00
CA ALA A 19 -9.67 -4.87 21.50
C ALA A 19 -9.88 -5.30 22.95
N ARG A 20 -9.68 -6.59 23.29
CA ARG A 20 -9.79 -7.11 24.64
C ARG A 20 -8.87 -6.40 25.64
N LYS A 21 -7.61 -6.17 25.29
CA LYS A 21 -6.66 -5.43 26.14
C LYS A 21 -7.05 -3.98 26.33
N THR A 22 -7.60 -3.35 25.30
CA THR A 22 -8.08 -1.97 25.36
C THR A 22 -9.30 -1.88 26.28
N ILE A 23 -10.22 -2.85 26.21
CA ILE A 23 -11.38 -2.99 27.10
C ILE A 23 -10.92 -3.18 28.55
N GLU A 24 -10.02 -4.13 28.82
CA GLU A 24 -9.47 -4.35 30.15
C GLU A 24 -8.87 -3.09 30.78
N LEU A 25 -8.18 -2.27 29.95
CA LEU A 25 -7.64 -1.00 30.41
C LEU A 25 -8.74 0.03 30.68
N ALA A 26 -9.73 0.11 29.81
CA ALA A 26 -10.88 1.02 29.99
C ALA A 26 -11.66 0.70 31.29
N ASP A 27 -11.88 -0.58 31.57
CA ASP A 27 -12.56 -1.02 32.81
C ASP A 27 -11.76 -0.65 34.06
N LYS A 28 -10.44 -0.83 34.05
CA LYS A 28 -9.58 -0.39 35.17
C LYS A 28 -9.59 1.13 35.38
N LEU A 29 -9.71 1.90 34.28
CA LEU A 29 -9.85 3.36 34.39
C LEU A 29 -11.20 3.75 34.96
N LEU A 30 -12.27 3.06 34.55
CA LEU A 30 -13.61 3.27 35.09
C LEU A 30 -13.67 2.95 36.59
N ASP A 31 -13.02 1.87 37.07
CA ASP A 31 -12.90 1.52 38.48
C ASP A 31 -12.18 2.61 39.31
N LEU A 32 -11.34 3.39 38.66
CA LEU A 32 -10.67 4.57 39.25
C LEU A 32 -11.49 5.86 39.12
N GLY A 33 -12.72 5.79 38.62
CA GLY A 33 -13.61 6.93 38.41
C GLY A 33 -13.29 7.74 37.17
N ILE A 34 -12.53 7.19 36.22
CA ILE A 34 -12.17 7.85 34.96
C ILE A 34 -13.06 7.27 33.86
N GLU A 35 -14.03 8.04 33.39
CA GLU A 35 -14.87 7.71 32.26
C GLU A 35 -14.23 8.10 30.96
N LEU A 36 -14.34 7.24 29.93
CA LEU A 36 -13.81 7.47 28.59
C LEU A 36 -14.95 7.75 27.61
N ASP A 37 -14.76 8.74 26.76
CA ASP A 37 -15.70 9.06 25.67
C ASP A 37 -15.56 8.12 24.49
N PHE A 38 -14.35 7.61 24.23
CA PHE A 38 -14.08 6.75 23.09
C PHE A 38 -12.89 5.80 23.33
N LEU A 39 -12.92 4.70 22.60
CA LEU A 39 -11.81 3.75 22.45
C LEU A 39 -11.34 3.78 20.98
N ASP A 40 -10.06 4.04 20.79
CA ASP A 40 -9.44 4.02 19.46
C ASP A 40 -8.65 2.72 19.30
N LEU A 41 -9.07 1.92 18.33
CA LEU A 41 -8.47 0.61 18.03
C LEU A 41 -7.44 0.67 16.92
N GLY A 42 -7.12 1.89 16.44
CA GLY A 42 -6.12 2.15 15.43
C GLY A 42 -6.50 1.65 14.05
N GLY A 43 -5.49 1.46 13.24
CA GLY A 43 -5.63 1.01 11.86
C GLY A 43 -4.88 -0.30 11.59
N GLY A 44 -4.27 -0.36 10.41
CA GLY A 44 -3.37 -1.45 10.06
C GLY A 44 -3.96 -2.53 9.16
N LEU A 45 -5.26 -2.46 8.81
CA LEU A 45 -5.88 -3.42 7.90
C LEU A 45 -5.09 -3.51 6.59
N GLY A 46 -4.72 -4.73 6.23
CA GLY A 46 -3.94 -5.03 5.04
C GLY A 46 -4.74 -4.90 3.76
N VAL A 47 -4.00 -4.90 2.65
CA VAL A 47 -4.55 -4.96 1.28
C VAL A 47 -3.80 -6.03 0.49
N PRO A 48 -4.38 -6.57 -0.59
CA PRO A 48 -3.64 -7.45 -1.46
C PRO A 48 -2.57 -6.66 -2.23
N TYR A 49 -1.34 -7.11 -2.14
CA TYR A 49 -0.21 -6.62 -2.94
C TYR A 49 0.24 -7.64 -3.96
N ASN A 50 0.32 -8.92 -3.57
CA ASN A 50 0.78 -10.01 -4.42
C ASN A 50 0.04 -11.32 -4.03
N GLY A 51 -1.27 -11.35 -4.22
CA GLY A 51 -2.08 -12.55 -4.02
C GLY A 51 -2.56 -12.81 -2.60
N GLU A 52 -2.27 -11.95 -1.62
CA GLU A 52 -2.81 -12.08 -0.27
C GLU A 52 -4.33 -11.82 -0.27
N THR A 53 -5.01 -12.44 0.69
CA THR A 53 -6.44 -12.27 0.92
C THR A 53 -6.69 -11.70 2.32
N PRO A 54 -6.46 -10.40 2.54
CA PRO A 54 -6.74 -9.77 3.83
C PRO A 54 -8.25 -9.73 4.10
N PRO A 55 -8.65 -9.64 5.38
CA PRO A 55 -10.05 -9.41 5.73
C PRO A 55 -10.57 -8.12 5.09
N SER A 56 -11.84 -8.13 4.72
CA SER A 56 -12.53 -6.93 4.26
C SER A 56 -12.76 -5.94 5.43
N PRO A 57 -12.97 -4.65 5.15
CA PRO A 57 -13.38 -3.69 6.18
C PRO A 57 -14.64 -4.12 6.93
N SER A 58 -15.61 -4.73 6.25
CA SER A 58 -16.84 -5.24 6.88
C SER A 58 -16.57 -6.38 7.85
N GLU A 59 -15.67 -7.30 7.52
CA GLU A 59 -15.28 -8.39 8.42
C GLU A 59 -14.52 -7.85 9.64
N LEU A 60 -13.68 -6.84 9.48
CA LEU A 60 -13.03 -6.16 10.60
C LEU A 60 -14.06 -5.51 11.52
N VAL A 61 -15.01 -4.75 10.97
CA VAL A 61 -16.06 -4.09 11.77
C VAL A 61 -16.88 -5.13 12.52
N ALA A 62 -17.37 -6.17 11.87
CA ALA A 62 -18.14 -7.24 12.51
C ALA A 62 -17.34 -7.95 13.63
N CYS A 63 -16.04 -8.16 13.41
CA CYS A 63 -15.15 -8.71 14.41
C CYS A 63 -15.04 -7.82 15.65
N LEU A 64 -14.88 -6.52 15.48
CA LEU A 64 -14.78 -5.55 16.57
C LEU A 64 -16.12 -5.35 17.27
N GLU A 65 -17.22 -5.28 16.54
CA GLU A 65 -18.58 -5.22 17.12
C GLU A 65 -18.85 -6.39 18.07
N SER A 66 -18.42 -7.61 17.70
CA SER A 66 -18.58 -8.78 18.56
C SER A 66 -17.86 -8.69 19.90
N GLU A 67 -16.74 -7.98 19.97
CA GLU A 67 -15.96 -7.78 21.20
C GLU A 67 -16.44 -6.56 22.03
N LEU A 68 -17.12 -5.61 21.39
CA LEU A 68 -17.44 -4.29 21.95
C LEU A 68 -18.94 -4.05 22.13
N SER A 69 -19.79 -5.05 21.89
CA SER A 69 -21.26 -4.92 21.84
C SER A 69 -21.92 -4.34 23.11
N GLU A 70 -21.29 -4.47 24.26
CA GLU A 70 -21.81 -3.96 25.55
C GLU A 70 -21.17 -2.63 25.98
N ARG A 71 -20.32 -2.04 25.11
CA ARG A 71 -19.59 -0.80 25.43
C ARG A 71 -20.42 0.43 25.15
N LYS A 72 -20.25 1.46 25.99
CA LYS A 72 -20.91 2.77 25.85
C LYS A 72 -20.04 3.77 25.10
N GLU A 73 -18.73 3.58 25.11
CA GLU A 73 -17.76 4.43 24.45
C GLU A 73 -17.92 4.35 22.94
N ARG A 74 -17.69 5.46 22.26
CA ARG A 74 -17.61 5.48 20.80
C ARG A 74 -16.36 4.76 20.35
N ILE A 75 -16.48 3.92 19.33
CA ILE A 75 -15.36 3.21 18.76
C ILE A 75 -14.79 4.02 17.58
N ILE A 76 -13.48 4.19 17.58
CA ILE A 76 -12.72 4.83 16.51
C ILE A 76 -11.81 3.78 15.88
N ILE A 77 -11.70 3.79 14.56
CA ILE A 77 -10.72 3.05 13.79
C ILE A 77 -10.01 4.01 12.84
N GLU A 78 -8.74 3.73 12.52
CA GLU A 78 -7.86 4.59 11.71
C GLU A 78 -7.41 3.89 10.42
N PRO A 79 -8.33 3.55 9.48
CA PRO A 79 -7.96 2.86 8.25
C PRO A 79 -7.19 3.83 7.33
N GLY A 80 -5.94 3.53 7.06
CA GLY A 80 -5.10 4.29 6.12
C GLY A 80 -4.87 3.50 4.82
N ARG A 81 -4.04 2.46 4.91
CA ARG A 81 -3.66 1.63 3.77
C ARG A 81 -4.88 1.03 3.04
N SER A 82 -5.83 0.50 3.77
CA SER A 82 -7.04 -0.14 3.20
C SER A 82 -7.93 0.82 2.41
N ILE A 83 -7.82 2.14 2.65
CA ILE A 83 -8.54 3.16 1.88
C ILE A 83 -7.75 3.55 0.63
N SER A 84 -6.45 3.81 0.75
CA SER A 84 -5.70 4.53 -0.28
C SER A 84 -4.79 3.64 -1.14
N ALA A 85 -4.33 2.48 -0.66
CA ALA A 85 -3.34 1.69 -1.40
C ALA A 85 -3.82 1.30 -2.80
N ASN A 86 -4.99 0.66 -2.88
CA ASN A 86 -5.53 0.17 -4.14
C ASN A 86 -6.16 1.29 -5.00
N ALA A 87 -6.29 2.50 -4.47
CA ALA A 87 -6.77 3.66 -5.21
C ALA A 87 -5.69 4.29 -6.11
N GLY A 88 -4.43 3.85 -6.00
CA GLY A 88 -3.34 4.40 -6.78
C GLY A 88 -2.45 3.36 -7.44
N ILE A 89 -1.97 3.69 -8.63
CA ILE A 89 -0.97 2.94 -9.38
C ILE A 89 0.21 3.86 -9.69
N LEU A 90 1.40 3.28 -9.83
CA LEU A 90 2.55 3.96 -10.42
C LEU A 90 2.69 3.48 -11.86
N LEU A 91 2.63 4.41 -12.81
CA LEU A 91 2.92 4.11 -14.21
C LEU A 91 4.41 4.33 -14.46
N THR A 92 5.03 3.39 -15.16
CA THR A 92 6.44 3.46 -15.54
C THR A 92 6.66 2.89 -16.94
N LYS A 93 7.59 3.46 -17.68
CA LYS A 93 7.91 3.05 -19.04
C LYS A 93 9.16 2.18 -19.06
N VAL A 94 9.13 1.09 -19.83
CA VAL A 94 10.30 0.26 -20.12
C VAL A 94 11.19 1.03 -21.09
N GLU A 95 12.36 1.46 -20.64
CA GLU A 95 13.32 2.18 -21.47
C GLU A 95 14.18 1.23 -22.30
N TYR A 96 14.64 0.13 -21.69
CA TYR A 96 15.32 -0.95 -22.42
C TYR A 96 15.33 -2.27 -21.65
N ILE A 97 15.70 -3.33 -22.33
CA ILE A 97 15.78 -4.70 -21.81
C ILE A 97 17.24 -5.14 -21.77
N LYS A 98 17.66 -5.72 -20.67
CA LYS A 98 18.99 -6.32 -20.52
C LYS A 98 18.87 -7.65 -19.79
N ASP A 99 19.13 -8.74 -20.47
CA ASP A 99 19.02 -10.11 -19.96
C ASP A 99 17.62 -10.35 -19.36
N GLU A 100 17.52 -10.58 -18.03
CA GLU A 100 16.26 -10.74 -17.29
C GLU A 100 15.74 -9.42 -16.66
N PHE A 101 16.33 -8.28 -17.00
CA PHE A 101 15.98 -6.99 -16.43
C PHE A 101 15.15 -6.14 -17.39
N LEU A 102 14.02 -5.63 -16.91
CA LEU A 102 13.32 -4.47 -17.50
C LEU A 102 13.81 -3.22 -16.77
N VAL A 103 14.57 -2.40 -17.48
CA VAL A 103 15.02 -1.11 -16.97
C VAL A 103 13.96 -0.07 -17.30
N VAL A 104 13.42 0.54 -16.25
CA VAL A 104 12.29 1.47 -16.35
C VAL A 104 12.67 2.89 -15.91
N ASP A 105 11.83 3.87 -16.23
CA ASP A 105 12.06 5.27 -15.87
C ASP A 105 11.71 5.62 -14.42
N ALA A 106 10.87 4.82 -13.73
CA ALA A 106 10.66 4.95 -12.29
C ALA A 106 11.80 4.29 -11.49
N ALA A 107 11.96 4.68 -10.24
CA ALA A 107 13.00 4.17 -9.37
C ALA A 107 12.56 4.10 -7.90
N MET A 108 13.47 3.63 -7.02
CA MET A 108 13.22 3.58 -5.58
C MET A 108 12.89 4.94 -4.96
N ASN A 109 13.26 6.05 -5.59
CA ASN A 109 12.87 7.39 -5.15
C ASN A 109 11.38 7.70 -5.41
N ASP A 110 10.74 7.02 -6.36
CA ASP A 110 9.31 7.15 -6.68
C ASP A 110 8.46 6.18 -5.87
N LEU A 111 8.94 4.94 -5.68
CA LEU A 111 8.31 3.89 -4.89
C LEU A 111 9.34 3.19 -3.99
N LEU A 112 9.50 3.68 -2.76
CA LEU A 112 10.55 3.24 -1.85
C LEU A 112 10.28 1.86 -1.22
N ARG A 113 9.02 1.44 -1.14
CA ARG A 113 8.61 0.25 -0.38
C ARG A 113 9.33 -1.05 -0.76
N PRO A 114 9.55 -1.38 -2.05
CA PRO A 114 10.31 -2.58 -2.42
C PRO A 114 11.74 -2.56 -1.90
N ALA A 115 12.43 -1.43 -1.98
CA ALA A 115 13.81 -1.28 -1.51
C ALA A 115 13.90 -1.31 0.03
N LEU A 116 12.98 -0.63 0.73
CA LEU A 116 13.04 -0.45 2.19
C LEU A 116 12.50 -1.66 2.96
N TYR A 117 11.40 -2.22 2.51
CA TYR A 117 10.65 -3.28 3.22
C TYR A 117 10.69 -4.63 2.51
N LYS A 118 11.34 -4.73 1.35
CA LYS A 118 11.22 -5.90 0.44
C LYS A 118 9.76 -6.17 0.09
N ALA A 119 8.94 -5.10 0.03
CA ALA A 119 7.53 -5.21 -0.29
C ALA A 119 7.35 -5.62 -1.75
N GLU A 120 6.46 -6.55 -1.97
CA GLU A 120 6.04 -6.96 -3.31
C GLU A 120 4.87 -6.11 -3.78
N HIS A 121 4.82 -5.83 -5.07
CA HIS A 121 3.72 -5.16 -5.74
C HIS A 121 3.40 -5.96 -7.01
N ASP A 122 2.11 -6.17 -7.26
CA ASP A 122 1.65 -6.73 -8.52
C ASP A 122 1.91 -5.72 -9.66
N VAL A 123 2.37 -6.22 -10.80
CA VAL A 123 2.72 -5.39 -11.95
C VAL A 123 2.03 -5.92 -13.21
N TRP A 124 1.43 -5.03 -13.96
CA TRP A 124 0.79 -5.34 -15.22
C TRP A 124 1.40 -4.54 -16.36
N ASN A 125 1.52 -5.19 -17.52
CA ASN A 125 1.64 -4.44 -18.77
C ASN A 125 0.25 -3.87 -19.12
N ILE A 126 0.15 -2.57 -19.37
CA ILE A 126 -1.12 -1.95 -19.74
C ILE A 126 -1.59 -2.34 -21.14
N ASP A 127 -0.69 -2.75 -22.03
CA ASP A 127 -1.03 -3.33 -23.32
C ASP A 127 -1.45 -4.80 -23.15
N LYS A 128 -2.75 -5.00 -22.96
CA LYS A 128 -3.35 -6.35 -22.81
C LYS A 128 -3.27 -7.19 -24.09
N ASN A 129 -2.99 -6.59 -25.23
CA ASN A 129 -2.91 -7.26 -26.53
C ASN A 129 -1.47 -7.48 -26.96
N SER A 130 -0.50 -7.34 -26.07
CA SER A 130 0.89 -7.60 -26.37
C SER A 130 1.05 -9.01 -26.93
N SER A 131 1.60 -9.10 -28.15
CA SER A 131 1.92 -10.36 -28.81
C SER A 131 3.24 -10.97 -28.33
N GLN A 132 3.88 -10.35 -27.34
CA GLN A 132 5.13 -10.81 -26.78
C GLN A 132 4.95 -12.08 -25.96
N GLU A 133 5.93 -12.95 -25.97
CA GLU A 133 5.98 -14.09 -25.09
C GLU A 133 6.10 -13.65 -23.63
N THR A 134 5.36 -14.30 -22.75
CA THR A 134 5.46 -14.07 -21.30
C THR A 134 6.80 -14.61 -20.80
N LYS A 135 7.57 -13.75 -20.14
CA LYS A 135 8.84 -14.09 -19.50
C LYS A 135 8.86 -13.62 -18.06
N VAL A 136 9.79 -14.16 -17.28
CA VAL A 136 10.01 -13.73 -15.89
C VAL A 136 11.04 -12.59 -15.89
N TRP A 137 10.67 -11.47 -15.27
CA TRP A 137 11.45 -10.26 -15.28
C TRP A 137 11.74 -9.73 -13.86
N ASN A 138 12.87 -9.07 -13.74
CA ASN A 138 13.19 -8.17 -12.64
C ASN A 138 13.04 -6.72 -13.13
N ILE A 139 12.24 -5.92 -12.46
CA ILE A 139 11.97 -4.53 -12.84
C ILE A 139 12.85 -3.62 -11.98
N VAL A 140 13.74 -2.89 -12.64
CA VAL A 140 14.77 -2.07 -12.00
C VAL A 140 14.74 -0.63 -12.49
N GLY A 141 15.04 0.29 -11.60
CA GLY A 141 15.14 1.71 -11.92
C GLY A 141 16.54 2.14 -12.34
N PRO A 142 16.73 3.44 -12.64
CA PRO A 142 18.02 4.02 -13.08
C PRO A 142 18.92 4.49 -11.93
N ILE A 143 18.57 4.26 -10.66
CA ILE A 143 19.40 4.66 -9.54
C ILE A 143 20.53 3.65 -9.35
N CYS A 144 21.74 4.15 -9.10
CA CYS A 144 22.96 3.34 -8.94
C CYS A 144 23.06 2.65 -7.58
N GLU A 145 21.95 2.06 -7.13
CA GLU A 145 21.82 1.29 -5.90
C GLU A 145 21.46 -0.15 -6.21
N SER A 146 22.11 -1.10 -5.56
CA SER A 146 21.76 -2.54 -5.71
C SER A 146 20.36 -2.87 -5.16
N SER A 147 19.74 -1.97 -4.45
CA SER A 147 18.36 -2.08 -3.95
C SER A 147 17.31 -1.45 -4.88
N ASP A 148 17.69 -0.85 -6.02
CA ASP A 148 16.74 -0.18 -6.93
C ASP A 148 15.93 -1.18 -7.77
N PHE A 149 15.21 -2.04 -7.07
CA PHE A 149 14.23 -2.95 -7.64
C PHE A 149 12.83 -2.46 -7.29
N LEU A 150 12.00 -2.32 -8.31
CA LEU A 150 10.58 -2.03 -8.14
C LEU A 150 9.74 -3.30 -8.02
N ALA A 151 10.18 -4.38 -8.70
CA ALA A 151 9.58 -5.71 -8.56
C ALA A 151 10.58 -6.80 -8.97
N ARG A 152 10.37 -8.03 -8.50
CA ARG A 152 11.21 -9.20 -8.81
C ARG A 152 10.37 -10.37 -9.26
N ASN A 153 10.91 -11.17 -10.19
CA ASN A 153 10.30 -12.41 -10.65
C ASN A 153 8.86 -12.23 -11.18
N ILE A 154 8.60 -11.13 -11.89
CA ILE A 154 7.28 -10.81 -12.45
C ILE A 154 7.12 -11.50 -13.80
N SER A 155 6.05 -12.28 -13.94
CA SER A 155 5.74 -13.04 -15.16
C SER A 155 4.77 -12.25 -16.04
N ILE A 156 5.28 -11.48 -17.00
CA ILE A 156 4.49 -10.65 -17.93
C ILE A 156 5.09 -10.65 -19.34
N PRO A 157 4.27 -10.46 -20.40
CA PRO A 157 4.78 -10.05 -21.69
C PRO A 157 5.27 -8.61 -21.62
N ALA A 158 6.46 -8.32 -22.13
CA ALA A 158 6.99 -6.94 -22.16
C ALA A 158 8.02 -6.74 -23.26
N LYS A 159 8.08 -5.53 -23.78
CA LYS A 159 9.08 -5.04 -24.73
C LYS A 159 9.49 -3.60 -24.38
N GLU A 160 10.56 -3.14 -24.99
CA GLU A 160 10.97 -1.74 -24.90
C GLU A 160 9.87 -0.79 -25.38
N GLY A 161 9.67 0.29 -24.66
CA GLY A 161 8.63 1.27 -24.90
C GLY A 161 7.27 0.97 -24.24
N ASP A 162 7.06 -0.25 -23.74
CA ASP A 162 5.82 -0.59 -23.01
C ASP A 162 5.68 0.22 -21.72
N VAL A 163 4.43 0.47 -21.35
CA VAL A 163 4.10 1.09 -20.05
C VAL A 163 3.59 0.01 -19.10
N LEU A 164 4.18 -0.03 -17.93
CA LEU A 164 3.79 -0.92 -16.84
C LEU A 164 3.02 -0.16 -15.77
N ALA A 165 2.06 -0.83 -15.15
CA ALA A 165 1.34 -0.33 -13.98
C ALA A 165 1.74 -1.14 -12.75
N ILE A 166 2.40 -0.49 -11.79
CA ILE A 166 2.70 -1.05 -10.47
C ILE A 166 1.53 -0.75 -9.56
N LYS A 167 0.84 -1.78 -9.10
CA LYS A 167 -0.43 -1.67 -8.36
C LYS A 167 -0.23 -1.32 -6.90
N SER A 168 -1.32 -0.91 -6.27
CA SER A 168 -1.40 -0.62 -4.83
C SER A 168 -0.35 0.40 -4.35
N ALA A 169 -0.03 1.37 -5.21
CA ALA A 169 0.94 2.44 -4.94
C ALA A 169 0.34 3.68 -4.27
N GLY A 170 -1.00 3.71 -4.05
CA GLY A 170 -1.68 4.87 -3.47
C GLY A 170 -1.36 5.13 -2.00
N ALA A 171 -0.99 4.08 -1.23
CA ALA A 171 -0.49 4.25 0.12
C ALA A 171 1.03 4.07 0.13
N TYR A 172 1.73 5.03 0.76
CA TYR A 172 3.19 4.98 0.93
C TYR A 172 3.98 4.94 -0.38
N GLY A 173 3.37 5.34 -1.51
CA GLY A 173 4.06 5.65 -2.75
C GLY A 173 4.56 7.09 -2.72
N PHE A 174 3.77 8.04 -3.22
CA PHE A 174 4.19 9.44 -3.32
C PHE A 174 4.66 10.04 -1.98
N VAL A 175 3.98 9.76 -0.87
CA VAL A 175 4.32 10.33 0.45
C VAL A 175 5.70 9.90 0.98
N MET A 176 6.25 8.79 0.50
CA MET A 176 7.60 8.32 0.81
C MET A 176 8.58 8.59 -0.32
N SER A 177 8.14 9.19 -1.41
CA SER A 177 9.02 9.57 -2.52
C SER A 177 10.00 10.66 -2.12
N SER A 178 11.12 10.73 -2.80
CA SER A 178 12.21 11.65 -2.49
C SER A 178 12.88 12.19 -3.76
N ASN A 179 13.76 13.16 -3.57
CA ASN A 179 14.61 13.68 -4.64
C ASN A 179 15.98 12.99 -4.69
N TYR A 180 16.06 11.73 -4.24
CA TYR A 180 17.30 10.98 -4.29
C TYR A 180 17.89 10.97 -5.71
N ASN A 181 19.21 11.11 -5.82
CA ASN A 181 19.95 11.34 -7.06
C ASN A 181 19.47 12.58 -7.85
N SER A 182 18.95 13.60 -7.13
CA SER A 182 18.41 14.84 -7.72
C SER A 182 17.27 14.61 -8.72
N ARG A 183 16.56 13.49 -8.58
CA ARG A 183 15.40 13.19 -9.44
C ARG A 183 14.18 13.97 -8.95
N PRO A 184 13.44 14.66 -9.85
CA PRO A 184 12.20 15.30 -9.47
C PRO A 184 11.12 14.25 -9.18
N ARG A 185 10.27 14.50 -8.17
CA ARG A 185 9.15 13.62 -7.88
C ARG A 185 8.12 13.66 -9.00
N CYS A 186 7.49 12.53 -9.27
CA CYS A 186 6.53 12.39 -10.35
C CYS A 186 5.24 13.21 -10.12
N PRO A 187 4.47 13.54 -11.17
CA PRO A 187 3.16 14.18 -11.01
C PRO A 187 2.14 13.19 -10.45
N GLU A 188 1.07 13.72 -9.84
CA GLU A 188 -0.10 12.92 -9.47
C GLU A 188 -1.31 13.35 -10.31
N ILE A 189 -1.99 12.36 -10.87
CA ILE A 189 -3.17 12.53 -11.72
C ILE A 189 -4.33 11.79 -11.07
N LEU A 190 -5.40 12.52 -10.78
CA LEU A 190 -6.67 11.94 -10.36
C LEU A 190 -7.43 11.46 -11.61
N VAL A 191 -7.86 10.22 -11.58
CA VAL A 191 -8.73 9.62 -12.60
C VAL A 191 -10.09 9.34 -11.95
N ASP A 192 -11.14 9.80 -12.61
CA ASP A 192 -12.53 9.62 -12.20
C ASP A 192 -13.34 9.23 -13.46
N GLU A 193 -13.66 7.97 -13.58
CA GLU A 193 -14.24 7.35 -14.78
C GLU A 193 -13.38 7.63 -16.03
N ASP A 194 -13.90 8.39 -16.98
CA ASP A 194 -13.23 8.79 -18.23
C ASP A 194 -12.51 10.14 -18.15
N LYS A 195 -12.53 10.79 -16.99
CA LYS A 195 -11.92 12.09 -16.75
C LYS A 195 -10.62 11.95 -15.99
N PHE A 196 -9.70 12.85 -16.29
CA PHE A 196 -8.45 12.95 -15.53
C PHE A 196 -8.14 14.40 -15.19
N LYS A 197 -7.50 14.61 -14.04
CA LYS A 197 -7.10 15.92 -13.56
C LYS A 197 -5.69 15.85 -12.96
N LEU A 198 -4.82 16.74 -13.39
CA LEU A 198 -3.51 16.93 -12.73
C LEU A 198 -3.74 17.58 -11.37
N ILE A 199 -3.52 16.82 -10.30
CA ILE A 199 -3.67 17.29 -8.91
C ILE A 199 -2.35 17.71 -8.29
N ARG A 200 -1.23 17.19 -8.80
CA ARG A 200 0.12 17.61 -8.43
C ARG A 200 1.01 17.66 -9.67
N LYS A 201 1.65 18.79 -9.90
CA LYS A 201 2.61 18.94 -11.01
C LYS A 201 3.89 18.15 -10.70
N ARG A 202 4.59 17.71 -11.76
CA ARG A 202 5.97 17.22 -11.63
C ARG A 202 6.83 18.34 -11.03
N GLU A 203 7.72 17.98 -10.14
CA GLU A 203 8.77 18.90 -9.69
C GLU A 203 9.71 19.29 -10.83
N SER A 204 10.23 20.51 -10.81
CA SER A 204 11.17 21.06 -11.80
C SER A 204 12.56 21.20 -11.21
#